data_d941456b4fd6cbb88e3f46dca5bae3a6
#
_entry.id   d941456b4fd6cbb88e3f46dca5bae3a6
#
_cell.length_a   1.000
_cell.length_b   1.000
_cell.length_c   1.000
_cell.angle_alpha   90.00
_cell.angle_beta   90.00
_cell.angle_gamma   90.00
#
_symmetry.space_group_name_H-M   'P 1'
#
loop_
_entity.id
_entity.type
_entity.pdbx_description
1 polymer ?
#
loop_
_entity_poly.entity_id
_entity_poly.type
_entity_poly.pdbx_seq_one_letter_code
_entity_poly.pdbx_strand_id
1 'polypeptide(L)'
;MTALNQYQRLEAAGIWRETPQAKARDVIVSFGDATLILTDPRSEVPLAHWSLPAVTRINPGKVPARYAPGGVDADEELEIDDDLMISAIAKLHRVIAARKPHPGRLRGRLVASYDDRKSF
;
A
#
# COMPACT_ATOMS: atom_id res chain seq x y z
N MET A 1 -19.19 -0.92 10.42
CA MET A 1 -18.52 -0.35 9.24
C MET A 1 -17.05 -0.11 9.49
N THR A 2 -16.23 -0.44 8.55
CA THR A 2 -14.79 -0.28 8.70
C THR A 2 -14.31 0.94 7.91
N ALA A 3 -13.10 1.40 8.22
CA ALA A 3 -12.50 2.50 7.47
C ALA A 3 -12.34 2.15 5.99
N LEU A 4 -12.17 0.89 5.66
CA LEU A 4 -12.05 0.46 4.27
C LEU A 4 -13.29 0.80 3.45
N ASN A 5 -14.46 0.71 4.08
CA ASN A 5 -15.70 1.00 3.36
C ASN A 5 -15.81 2.46 2.94
N GLN A 6 -15.17 3.36 3.66
CA GLN A 6 -15.19 4.77 3.33
C GLN A 6 -14.52 5.07 2.00
N TYR A 7 -13.55 4.25 1.62
CA TYR A 7 -12.74 4.51 0.43
C TYR A 7 -12.97 3.50 -0.69
N GLN A 8 -14.04 2.72 -0.57
CA GLN A 8 -14.29 1.64 -1.52
C GLN A 8 -14.42 2.14 -2.95
N ARG A 9 -14.89 3.37 -3.13
CA ARG A 9 -15.09 3.96 -4.45
C ARG A 9 -14.09 5.04 -4.80
N LEU A 10 -13.10 5.25 -3.94
CA LEU A 10 -12.09 6.25 -4.21
C LEU A 10 -11.11 5.74 -5.25
N GLU A 11 -10.88 6.55 -6.27
CA GLU A 11 -9.93 6.24 -7.32
C GLU A 11 -9.09 7.45 -7.62
N ALA A 12 -7.86 7.24 -8.04
CA ALA A 12 -6.98 8.32 -8.41
C ALA A 12 -6.02 7.86 -9.50
N ALA A 13 -5.58 8.81 -10.31
CA ALA A 13 -4.54 8.52 -11.29
C ALA A 13 -3.20 8.36 -10.60
N GLY A 14 -2.39 7.47 -11.12
CA GLY A 14 -1.04 7.28 -10.64
C GLY A 14 -0.12 6.93 -11.79
N ILE A 15 1.17 6.92 -11.50
CA ILE A 15 2.19 6.51 -12.46
C ILE A 15 2.94 5.34 -11.85
N TRP A 16 2.96 4.23 -12.57
CA TRP A 16 3.52 2.98 -12.08
C TRP A 16 4.70 2.55 -12.93
N ARG A 17 5.72 2.08 -12.26
CA ARG A 17 6.91 1.53 -12.90
C ARG A 17 7.14 0.15 -12.33
N GLU A 18 7.12 -0.84 -13.19
CA GLU A 18 7.22 -2.23 -12.77
C GLU A 18 8.62 -2.60 -12.29
N THR A 19 9.63 -2.00 -12.93
CA THR A 19 11.02 -2.15 -12.52
C THR A 19 11.71 -0.81 -12.75
N PRO A 20 12.90 -0.60 -12.19
CA PRO A 20 13.60 0.66 -12.43
C PRO A 20 13.90 0.94 -13.90
N GLN A 21 14.04 -0.10 -14.70
CA GLN A 21 14.33 0.03 -16.11
C GLN A 21 13.08 0.07 -16.96
N ALA A 22 11.93 -0.25 -16.39
CA ALA A 22 10.69 -0.30 -17.15
C ALA A 22 10.18 1.11 -17.43
N LYS A 23 9.44 1.23 -18.52
CA LYS A 23 8.80 2.49 -18.86
C LYS A 23 7.66 2.75 -17.88
N ALA A 24 7.56 3.97 -17.39
CA ALA A 24 6.46 4.37 -16.54
C ALA A 24 5.15 4.35 -17.32
N ARG A 25 4.07 3.95 -16.67
CA ARG A 25 2.77 3.91 -17.32
C ARG A 25 1.69 4.44 -16.38
N ASP A 26 0.66 5.00 -17.00
CA ASP A 26 -0.48 5.51 -16.23
C ASP A 26 -1.31 4.36 -15.70
N VAL A 27 -1.79 4.50 -14.49
CA VAL A 27 -2.68 3.52 -13.87
C VAL A 27 -3.77 4.26 -13.11
N ILE A 28 -4.84 3.56 -12.79
CA ILE A 28 -5.85 4.01 -11.84
C ILE A 28 -5.61 3.24 -10.56
N VAL A 29 -5.50 3.98 -9.46
CA VAL A 29 -5.27 3.41 -8.13
C VAL A 29 -6.60 3.34 -7.41
N SER A 30 -6.93 2.20 -6.86
CA SER A 30 -8.15 2.00 -6.10
C SER A 30 -7.89 1.04 -4.95
N PHE A 31 -8.89 0.86 -4.09
CA PHE A 31 -8.75 0.00 -2.92
C PHE A 31 -9.57 -1.27 -3.08
N GLY A 32 -8.94 -2.39 -2.74
CA GLY A 32 -9.64 -3.65 -2.57
C GLY A 32 -9.72 -3.99 -1.09
N ASP A 33 -9.87 -5.25 -0.80
CA ASP A 33 -9.93 -5.71 0.58
C ASP A 33 -8.51 -5.80 1.14
N ALA A 34 -8.12 -4.79 1.87
CA ALA A 34 -6.76 -4.64 2.42
C ALA A 34 -5.69 -4.61 1.33
N THR A 35 -6.06 -4.22 0.12
CA THR A 35 -5.10 -4.12 -0.99
C THR A 35 -5.22 -2.78 -1.69
N LEU A 36 -4.15 -2.42 -2.37
CA LEU A 36 -4.11 -1.31 -3.30
C LEU A 36 -4.08 -1.93 -4.70
N ILE A 37 -5.01 -1.55 -5.54
CA ILE A 37 -5.15 -2.15 -6.87
C ILE A 37 -4.74 -1.13 -7.91
N LEU A 38 -3.84 -1.56 -8.81
CA LEU A 38 -3.39 -0.74 -9.91
C LEU A 38 -3.97 -1.30 -11.20
N THR A 39 -4.74 -0.50 -11.90
CA THR A 39 -5.53 -0.95 -13.04
C THR A 39 -5.16 -0.13 -14.27
N ASP A 40 -5.12 -0.81 -15.43
CA ASP A 40 -4.92 -0.12 -16.70
C ASP A 40 -6.15 0.76 -16.99
N PRO A 41 -5.95 2.07 -17.25
CA PRO A 41 -7.10 2.97 -17.40
C PRO A 41 -7.94 2.72 -18.64
N ARG A 42 -7.41 2.05 -19.63
CA ARG A 42 -8.15 1.80 -20.87
C ARG A 42 -8.89 0.47 -20.85
N SER A 43 -8.18 -0.59 -20.51
CA SER A 43 -8.76 -1.93 -20.54
C SER A 43 -9.46 -2.29 -19.25
N GLU A 44 -9.19 -1.54 -18.18
CA GLU A 44 -9.70 -1.82 -16.85
C GLU A 44 -9.21 -3.16 -16.29
N VAL A 45 -8.12 -3.65 -16.83
CA VAL A 45 -7.50 -4.88 -16.35
C VAL A 45 -6.59 -4.56 -15.18
N PRO A 46 -6.72 -5.26 -14.06
CA PRO A 46 -5.79 -5.07 -12.94
C PRO A 46 -4.39 -5.51 -13.34
N LEU A 47 -3.42 -4.64 -13.07
CA LEU A 47 -2.02 -4.89 -13.40
C LEU A 47 -1.24 -5.36 -12.19
N ALA A 48 -1.62 -4.89 -11.00
CA ALA A 48 -0.93 -5.25 -9.78
C ALA A 48 -1.85 -5.09 -8.58
N HIS A 49 -1.65 -5.93 -7.59
CA HIS A 49 -2.32 -5.84 -6.30
C HIS A 49 -1.24 -5.77 -5.24
N TRP A 50 -1.22 -4.67 -4.49
CA TRP A 50 -0.24 -4.49 -3.42
C TRP A 50 -0.92 -4.71 -2.08
N SER A 51 -0.27 -5.45 -1.20
CA SER A 51 -0.77 -5.60 0.17
C SER A 51 -0.68 -4.25 0.88
N LEU A 52 -1.81 -3.69 1.25
CA LEU A 52 -1.85 -2.36 1.85
C LEU A 52 -1.03 -2.27 3.13
N PRO A 53 -1.03 -3.28 4.03
CA PRO A 53 -0.16 -3.20 5.20
C PRO A 53 1.33 -3.12 4.88
N ALA A 54 1.73 -3.61 3.71
CA ALA A 54 3.14 -3.63 3.34
C ALA A 54 3.58 -2.40 2.56
N VAL A 55 2.64 -1.60 2.06
CA VAL A 55 2.96 -0.42 1.27
C VAL A 55 3.83 0.55 2.09
N THR A 56 4.90 1.01 1.48
CA THR A 56 5.83 1.92 2.13
C THR A 56 5.94 3.21 1.32
N ARG A 57 5.81 4.34 1.99
CA ARG A 57 6.02 5.62 1.34
C ARG A 57 7.51 5.94 1.32
N ILE A 58 8.05 6.11 0.13
CA ILE A 58 9.49 6.30 -0.05
C ILE A 58 9.92 7.72 0.34
N ASN A 59 9.06 8.71 0.09
CA ASN A 59 9.43 10.12 0.27
C ASN A 59 8.45 10.87 1.16
N PRO A 60 8.34 10.51 2.46
CA PRO A 60 7.39 11.17 3.34
C PRO A 60 7.56 12.69 3.33
N GLY A 61 6.43 13.39 3.33
CA GLY A 61 6.43 14.85 3.35
C GLY A 61 6.61 15.51 2.01
N LYS A 62 6.78 14.75 0.95
CA LYS A 62 6.99 15.32 -0.39
C LYS A 62 5.87 14.90 -1.32
N VAL A 63 5.59 15.74 -2.31
CA VAL A 63 4.55 15.52 -3.31
C VAL A 63 5.19 15.68 -4.68
N PRO A 64 4.91 14.79 -5.62
CA PRO A 64 4.01 13.65 -5.52
C PRO A 64 4.55 12.57 -4.59
N ALA A 65 3.65 11.85 -3.96
CA ALA A 65 4.02 10.78 -3.06
C ALA A 65 4.48 9.57 -3.86
N ARG A 66 5.54 8.92 -3.39
CA ARG A 66 6.09 7.74 -4.04
C ARG A 66 6.04 6.58 -3.09
N TYR A 67 5.60 5.44 -3.60
CA TYR A 67 5.35 4.25 -2.80
C TYR A 67 6.01 3.03 -3.41
N ALA A 68 6.34 2.08 -2.54
CA ALA A 68 6.80 0.76 -2.92
C ALA A 68 5.90 -0.29 -2.28
N PRO A 69 5.77 -1.47 -2.90
CA PRO A 69 4.87 -2.50 -2.36
C PRO A 69 5.38 -3.20 -1.12
N GLY A 70 6.62 -2.93 -0.72
CA GLY A 70 7.23 -3.67 0.37
C GLY A 70 7.83 -4.97 -0.12
N GLY A 71 8.58 -5.62 0.76
CA GLY A 71 9.24 -6.86 0.39
C GLY A 71 10.67 -6.63 -0.06
N VAL A 72 11.45 -7.69 0.03
CA VAL A 72 12.88 -7.60 -0.16
C VAL A 72 13.27 -7.29 -1.60
N ASP A 73 12.56 -7.88 -2.53
CA ASP A 73 12.91 -7.77 -3.95
C ASP A 73 11.95 -6.88 -4.72
N ALA A 74 11.27 -6.01 -4.03
CA ALA A 74 10.25 -5.19 -4.69
C ALA A 74 10.92 -4.03 -5.44
N ASP A 75 10.85 -4.10 -6.75
CA ASP A 75 11.40 -3.06 -7.62
C ASP A 75 10.33 -2.10 -8.13
N GLU A 76 9.08 -2.37 -7.81
CA GLU A 76 7.98 -1.55 -8.29
C GLU A 76 7.94 -0.21 -7.57
N GLU A 77 7.48 0.80 -8.28
CA GLU A 77 7.28 2.11 -7.69
C GLU A 77 6.00 2.72 -8.23
N LEU A 78 5.24 3.36 -7.35
CA LEU A 78 4.00 4.03 -7.70
C LEU A 78 4.07 5.48 -7.25
N GLU A 79 3.70 6.40 -8.12
CA GLU A 79 3.69 7.82 -7.84
C GLU A 79 2.27 8.34 -7.89
N ILE A 80 1.84 9.07 -6.86
CA ILE A 80 0.48 9.60 -6.74
C ILE A 80 0.57 11.07 -6.36
N ASP A 81 -0.17 11.92 -7.06
CA ASP A 81 -0.19 13.36 -6.81
C ASP A 81 -1.57 13.84 -6.32
N ASP A 82 -2.45 12.93 -5.98
CA ASP A 82 -3.79 13.25 -5.52
C ASP A 82 -3.83 13.29 -4.00
N ASP A 83 -4.11 14.46 -3.42
CA ASP A 83 -4.06 14.64 -1.97
C ASP A 83 -5.03 13.74 -1.23
N LEU A 84 -6.21 13.54 -1.78
CA LEU A 84 -7.22 12.71 -1.14
C LEU A 84 -6.77 11.25 -1.08
N MET A 85 -6.20 10.77 -2.18
CA MET A 85 -5.69 9.39 -2.22
C MET A 85 -4.50 9.22 -1.29
N ILE A 86 -3.59 10.19 -1.26
CA ILE A 86 -2.42 10.14 -0.38
C ILE A 86 -2.88 10.05 1.08
N SER A 87 -3.84 10.88 1.45
CA SER A 87 -4.38 10.87 2.81
C SER A 87 -5.08 9.55 3.13
N ALA A 88 -5.81 9.01 2.17
CA ALA A 88 -6.54 7.76 2.36
C ALA A 88 -5.57 6.59 2.59
N ILE A 89 -4.49 6.54 1.82
CA ILE A 89 -3.50 5.47 1.99
C ILE A 89 -2.88 5.55 3.38
N ALA A 90 -2.52 6.75 3.83
CA ALA A 90 -1.92 6.90 5.15
C ALA A 90 -2.88 6.48 6.25
N LYS A 91 -4.14 6.88 6.13
CA LYS A 91 -5.14 6.57 7.14
C LYS A 91 -5.44 5.07 7.20
N LEU A 92 -5.63 4.45 6.05
CA LEU A 92 -5.92 3.03 6.01
C LEU A 92 -4.75 2.20 6.49
N HIS A 93 -3.54 2.62 6.16
CA HIS A 93 -2.35 1.94 6.64
C HIS A 93 -2.31 1.91 8.17
N ARG A 94 -2.60 3.06 8.81
CA ARG A 94 -2.63 3.14 10.27
C ARG A 94 -3.73 2.28 10.86
N VAL A 95 -4.91 2.30 10.27
CA VAL A 95 -6.05 1.54 10.77
C VAL A 95 -5.78 0.05 10.69
N ILE A 96 -5.24 -0.41 9.58
CA ILE A 96 -4.95 -1.83 9.40
C ILE A 96 -3.84 -2.28 10.35
N ALA A 97 -2.82 -1.45 10.52
CA ALA A 97 -1.75 -1.77 11.46
C ALA A 97 -2.28 -1.88 12.89
N ALA A 98 -3.20 -1.00 13.27
CA ALA A 98 -3.77 -1.02 14.59
C ALA A 98 -4.65 -2.23 14.85
N ARG A 99 -5.15 -2.87 13.80
CA ARG A 99 -5.99 -4.04 13.93
C ARG A 99 -5.22 -5.34 14.01
N LYS A 100 -3.93 -5.32 13.76
CA LYS A 100 -3.16 -6.54 13.79
C LYS A 100 -3.21 -7.16 15.17
N PRO A 101 -3.39 -8.48 15.27
CA PRO A 101 -3.29 -9.14 16.56
C PRO A 101 -1.89 -8.98 17.10
N HIS A 102 -1.79 -8.87 18.40
CA HIS A 102 -0.49 -8.75 19.03
C HIS A 102 0.11 -10.12 19.23
N PRO A 103 1.25 -10.37 18.65
CA PRO A 103 1.86 -11.69 18.80
C PRO A 103 2.17 -12.03 20.23
N GLY A 104 2.44 -11.04 21.02
CA GLY A 104 2.75 -11.28 22.43
C GLY A 104 1.66 -11.93 23.17
N ARG A 105 0.49 -11.91 22.66
CA ARG A 105 -0.53 -12.59 23.31
C ARG A 105 -0.58 -13.94 22.82
N LEU A 106 0.25 -14.29 22.19
CA LEU A 106 0.29 -15.58 21.83
C LEU A 106 1.53 -16.19 22.16
N ARG A 107 2.06 -15.78 22.70
CA ARG A 107 3.16 -16.12 22.89
C ARG A 107 3.91 -15.86 23.02
N GLY A 108 3.91 -15.06 23.06
CA GLY A 108 4.68 -14.81 23.15
C GLY A 108 5.35 -14.71 22.72
N ARG A 109 5.46 -14.24 23.01
CA ARG A 109 6.26 -14.11 22.62
C ARG A 109 6.88 -14.32 21.96
N LEU A 110 6.67 -14.29 22.27
CA LEU A 110 7.35 -14.39 21.73
C LEU A 110 7.84 -14.25 21.05
N VAL A 111 7.69 -14.27 21.46
CA VAL A 111 8.25 -14.11 20.93
C VAL A 111 8.73 -13.65 20.43
N ALA A 112 8.55 -13.56 20.79
CA ALA A 112 9.04 -13.15 20.37
C ALA A 112 9.63 -12.94 19.81
N SER A 113 9.48 -12.76 20.08
CA SER A 113 9.92 -12.59 19.49
C SER A 113 10.31 -12.57 18.58
N TYR A 114 10.15 -12.50 18.83
CA TYR A 114 10.44 -12.38 18.00
C TYR A 114 10.53 -12.01 17.21
N ASP A 115 10.31 -12.01 17.54
CA ASP A 115 10.39 -11.56 16.97
C ASP A 115 10.42 -10.90 16.50
N ASP A 116 10.24 -10.59 16.92
CA ASP A 116 10.29 -9.95 16.55
C ASP A 116 10.74 -9.39 15.94
N ARG A 117 10.62 -9.39 15.98
CA ARG A 117 11.13 -8.86 15.53
C ARG A 117 11.19 -8.57 14.54
N LYS A 118 10.94 -8.54 14.34
CA LYS A 118 10.91 -8.15 13.52
C LYS A 118 10.30 -7.74 12.89
N SER A 119 9.85 -7.50 12.81
CA SER A 119 9.32 -7.00 12.16
C SER A 119 8.72 -6.49 11.78
N PHE A 120 8.35 -6.28 11.81
CA PHE A 120 7.85 -5.73 11.49
C PHE A 120 7.76 -5.15 11.64
#